data_bf239eacfdff6c8ff7283968b9540da6
#
_entry.id   bf239eacfdff6c8ff7283968b9540da6
#
_cell.length_a   1.000
_cell.length_b   1.000
_cell.length_c   1.000
_cell.angle_alpha   90.00
_cell.angle_beta   90.00
_cell.angle_gamma   90.00
#
_symmetry.space_group_name_H-M   'P 1'
#
loop_
_entity.id
_entity.type
_entity.pdbx_description
1 polymer ?
#
loop_
_entity_poly.entity_id
_entity_poly.type
_entity_poly.pdbx_seq_one_letter_code
_entity_poly.pdbx_strand_id
1 'polypeptide(L)'
;MIERYFLVMKFTKMHGIGNDYVYVNCFKEQVTNPSEVAKKVSDRHFGIGSDGLILIKPSDVADFEMDMYNADGSQGAMCGNGIRCVAKYVYDYGLTDKTQIRVATKSGIKVLDLKVKDGKVQEVCVDMGAPILKPDEIPVDVQAAEAAGEERLVNWPIQVNGAPYHMTCVSMGN
;
A
#
# COMPACT_ATOMS: atom_id res chain seq x y z
N MET A 1 3.67 0.00 -42.48
CA MET A 1 3.70 1.12 -41.50
C MET A 1 3.01 0.62 -40.25
N ILE A 2 3.78 0.35 -39.17
CA ILE A 2 3.17 -0.06 -37.89
C ILE A 2 2.87 1.25 -37.18
N GLU A 3 1.60 1.65 -37.15
CA GLU A 3 1.15 2.73 -36.29
C GLU A 3 1.41 2.31 -34.84
N ARG A 4 2.47 2.85 -34.24
CA ARG A 4 2.67 2.80 -32.78
C ARG A 4 1.66 3.78 -32.18
N TYR A 5 0.52 3.27 -31.77
CA TYR A 5 -0.33 4.00 -30.83
C TYR A 5 0.44 4.15 -29.52
N PHE A 6 1.00 5.33 -29.29
CA PHE A 6 1.49 5.70 -27.96
C PHE A 6 0.26 5.81 -27.07
N LEU A 7 0.00 4.78 -26.28
CA LEU A 7 -1.01 4.86 -25.22
C LEU A 7 -0.47 5.88 -24.20
N VAL A 8 -0.98 7.09 -24.22
CA VAL A 8 -0.64 8.13 -23.24
C VAL A 8 -1.47 7.85 -22.00
N MET A 9 -0.87 7.32 -20.97
CA MET A 9 -1.49 7.09 -19.66
C MET A 9 -1.30 8.34 -18.80
N LYS A 10 -2.40 8.90 -18.27
CA LYS A 10 -2.33 9.98 -17.27
C LYS A 10 -2.10 9.40 -15.89
N PHE A 11 -1.16 9.98 -15.18
CA PHE A 11 -0.81 9.56 -13.83
C PHE A 11 -0.56 10.78 -12.92
N THR A 12 -0.57 10.53 -11.62
CA THR A 12 -0.11 11.47 -10.61
C THR A 12 0.98 10.80 -9.78
N LYS A 13 2.10 11.47 -9.54
CA LYS A 13 3.13 10.98 -8.63
C LYS A 13 2.90 11.61 -7.26
N MET A 14 2.81 10.77 -6.22
CA MET A 14 2.63 11.21 -4.84
C MET A 14 3.50 10.37 -3.91
N HIS A 15 3.75 10.87 -2.71
CA HIS A 15 4.46 10.12 -1.67
C HIS A 15 3.80 10.29 -0.29
N GLY A 16 3.88 9.23 0.52
CA GLY A 16 3.60 9.27 1.94
C GLY A 16 4.88 9.01 2.72
N ILE A 17 5.45 10.06 3.34
CA ILE A 17 6.69 9.98 4.15
C ILE A 17 7.86 9.41 3.31
N GLY A 18 8.04 9.89 2.06
CA GLY A 18 9.12 9.46 1.17
C GLY A 18 8.86 8.19 0.37
N ASN A 19 7.90 7.35 0.77
CA ASN A 19 7.48 6.16 0.00
C ASN A 19 6.59 6.62 -1.17
N ASP A 20 7.15 6.62 -2.37
CA ASP A 20 6.58 7.25 -3.56
C ASP A 20 6.00 6.23 -4.56
N TYR A 21 4.81 6.54 -5.06
CA TYR A 21 4.12 5.71 -6.05
C TYR A 21 3.63 6.54 -7.24
N VAL A 22 3.47 5.86 -8.37
CA VAL A 22 2.70 6.34 -9.52
C VAL A 22 1.24 5.95 -9.32
N TYR A 23 0.33 6.91 -9.31
CA TYR A 23 -1.11 6.71 -9.12
C TYR A 23 -1.84 6.87 -10.45
N VAL A 24 -2.67 5.90 -10.80
CA VAL A 24 -3.51 5.92 -12.01
C VAL A 24 -4.98 5.86 -11.62
N ASN A 25 -5.73 6.82 -12.13
CA ASN A 25 -7.19 6.89 -11.94
C ASN A 25 -7.89 6.00 -12.97
N CYS A 26 -8.25 4.79 -12.57
CA CYS A 26 -8.90 3.81 -13.41
C CYS A 26 -10.41 4.06 -13.65
N PHE A 27 -10.97 5.17 -13.15
CA PHE A 27 -12.25 5.67 -13.63
C PHE A 27 -12.13 6.33 -15.03
N LYS A 28 -10.90 6.69 -15.44
CA LYS A 28 -10.62 7.38 -16.71
C LYS A 28 -9.59 6.67 -17.56
N GLU A 29 -8.73 5.88 -16.96
CA GLU A 29 -7.62 5.20 -17.62
C GLU A 29 -7.80 3.68 -17.50
N GLN A 30 -7.35 2.95 -18.51
CA GLN A 30 -7.30 1.49 -18.46
C GLN A 30 -5.85 1.05 -18.47
N VAL A 31 -5.46 0.26 -17.46
CA VAL A 31 -4.11 -0.30 -17.34
C VAL A 31 -4.18 -1.80 -17.60
N THR A 32 -3.65 -2.21 -18.75
CA THR A 32 -3.47 -3.62 -19.07
C THR A 32 -2.11 -4.09 -18.55
N ASN A 33 -2.05 -5.29 -17.98
CA ASN A 33 -0.81 -5.89 -17.46
C ASN A 33 -0.08 -5.00 -16.42
N PRO A 34 -0.74 -4.65 -15.30
CA PRO A 34 -0.24 -3.68 -14.34
C PRO A 34 1.10 -4.08 -13.70
N SER A 35 1.40 -5.38 -13.58
CA SER A 35 2.70 -5.88 -13.12
C SER A 35 3.84 -5.39 -14.01
N GLU A 36 3.71 -5.53 -15.33
CA GLU A 36 4.75 -5.08 -16.26
C GLU A 36 4.80 -3.55 -16.38
N VAL A 37 3.65 -2.87 -16.24
CA VAL A 37 3.60 -1.41 -16.18
C VAL A 37 4.33 -0.92 -14.93
N ALA A 38 4.11 -1.54 -13.76
CA ALA A 38 4.78 -1.19 -12.51
C ALA A 38 6.31 -1.26 -12.66
N LYS A 39 6.85 -2.34 -13.21
CA LYS A 39 8.30 -2.47 -13.46
C LYS A 39 8.85 -1.32 -14.31
N LYS A 40 8.15 -0.97 -15.39
CA LYS A 40 8.60 0.07 -16.32
C LYS A 40 8.50 1.47 -15.72
N VAL A 41 7.38 1.81 -15.09
CA VAL A 41 7.19 3.16 -14.53
C VAL A 41 8.02 3.39 -13.28
N SER A 42 8.35 2.33 -12.54
CA SER A 42 9.13 2.43 -11.30
C SER A 42 10.63 2.61 -11.54
N ASP A 43 11.14 2.26 -12.71
CA ASP A 43 12.56 2.48 -13.04
C ASP A 43 12.91 3.96 -12.86
N ARG A 44 13.92 4.23 -12.01
CA ARG A 44 14.31 5.61 -11.66
C ARG A 44 15.18 6.29 -12.69
N HIS A 45 15.66 5.53 -13.69
CA HIS A 45 16.52 6.04 -14.76
C HIS A 45 15.78 6.14 -16.10
N PHE A 46 14.96 5.14 -16.43
CA PHE A 46 14.29 5.04 -17.72
C PHE A 46 12.77 5.13 -17.66
N GLY A 47 12.21 5.13 -16.44
CA GLY A 47 10.79 5.29 -16.17
C GLY A 47 10.47 6.64 -15.51
N ILE A 48 9.36 6.67 -14.77
CA ILE A 48 8.95 7.81 -13.93
C ILE A 48 9.78 7.82 -12.64
N GLY A 49 10.18 6.64 -12.16
CA GLY A 49 10.88 6.41 -10.91
C GLY A 49 9.91 6.42 -9.72
N SER A 50 9.75 5.29 -9.05
CA SER A 50 8.87 5.15 -7.88
C SER A 50 9.14 3.84 -7.16
N ASP A 51 8.52 3.66 -5.98
CA ASP A 51 8.52 2.38 -5.27
C ASP A 51 7.47 1.41 -5.85
N GLY A 52 6.61 1.88 -6.75
CA GLY A 52 5.62 1.06 -7.43
C GLY A 52 4.49 1.84 -8.09
N LEU A 53 3.44 1.11 -8.43
CA LEU A 53 2.22 1.59 -9.10
C LEU A 53 1.00 1.34 -8.22
N ILE A 54 0.13 2.32 -8.09
CA ILE A 54 -1.18 2.20 -7.43
C ILE A 54 -2.28 2.54 -8.42
N LEU A 55 -3.23 1.64 -8.58
CA LEU A 55 -4.42 1.81 -9.37
C LEU A 55 -5.60 2.17 -8.44
N ILE A 56 -6.24 3.31 -8.71
CA ILE A 56 -7.46 3.74 -8.02
C ILE A 56 -8.64 3.32 -8.88
N LYS A 57 -9.38 2.33 -8.42
CA LYS A 57 -10.44 1.67 -9.17
C LYS A 57 -11.82 1.91 -8.57
N PRO A 58 -12.92 1.78 -9.36
CA PRO A 58 -14.26 1.61 -8.80
C PRO A 58 -14.32 0.31 -7.98
N SER A 59 -15.23 0.27 -7.00
CA SER A 59 -15.45 -0.89 -6.14
C SER A 59 -16.94 -1.17 -5.99
N ASP A 60 -17.32 -2.44 -5.95
CA ASP A 60 -18.69 -2.88 -5.67
C ASP A 60 -18.99 -3.02 -4.17
N VAL A 61 -17.94 -3.00 -3.32
CA VAL A 61 -18.03 -3.30 -1.89
C VAL A 61 -17.56 -2.15 -0.98
N ALA A 62 -16.95 -1.13 -1.56
CA ALA A 62 -16.41 0.05 -0.87
C ALA A 62 -16.61 1.31 -1.74
N ASP A 63 -16.16 2.48 -1.26
CA ASP A 63 -16.22 3.69 -2.07
C ASP A 63 -15.21 3.64 -3.23
N PHE A 64 -14.04 3.02 -2.97
CA PHE A 64 -12.95 2.84 -3.94
C PHE A 64 -12.23 1.51 -3.70
N GLU A 65 -11.47 1.06 -4.70
CA GLU A 65 -10.53 -0.04 -4.61
C GLU A 65 -9.10 0.48 -4.87
N MET A 66 -8.18 0.06 -4.04
CA MET A 66 -6.75 0.26 -4.22
C MET A 66 -6.09 -1.06 -4.61
N ASP A 67 -5.52 -1.10 -5.80
CA ASP A 67 -4.74 -2.23 -6.29
C ASP A 67 -3.30 -1.76 -6.47
N MET A 68 -2.34 -2.41 -5.82
CA MET A 68 -0.97 -1.92 -5.78
C MET A 68 0.04 -2.96 -6.26
N TYR A 69 1.08 -2.46 -6.91
CA TYR A 69 2.19 -3.24 -7.45
C TYR A 69 3.51 -2.60 -7.02
N ASN A 70 4.42 -3.41 -6.50
CA ASN A 70 5.77 -2.98 -6.17
C ASN A 70 6.61 -2.74 -7.44
N ALA A 71 7.78 -2.14 -7.30
CA ALA A 71 8.69 -1.85 -8.41
C ALA A 71 9.16 -3.11 -9.16
N ASP A 72 9.17 -4.27 -8.50
CA ASP A 72 9.47 -5.58 -9.11
C ASP A 72 8.28 -6.21 -9.86
N GLY A 73 7.11 -5.55 -9.84
CA GLY A 73 5.87 -6.01 -10.43
C GLY A 73 5.07 -6.97 -9.55
N SER A 74 5.53 -7.33 -8.37
CA SER A 74 4.75 -8.12 -7.42
C SER A 74 3.55 -7.32 -6.92
N GLN A 75 2.39 -7.98 -6.75
CA GLN A 75 1.20 -7.34 -6.22
C GLN A 75 1.24 -7.33 -4.69
N GLY A 76 1.21 -6.14 -4.09
CA GLY A 76 1.15 -5.97 -2.65
C GLY A 76 -0.26 -6.13 -2.09
N ALA A 77 -0.36 -6.51 -0.83
CA ALA A 77 -1.66 -6.65 -0.16
C ALA A 77 -2.23 -5.30 0.29
N MET A 78 -1.38 -4.43 0.82
CA MET A 78 -1.75 -3.12 1.36
C MET A 78 -0.49 -2.25 1.56
N CYS A 79 -0.64 -0.94 1.45
CA CYS A 79 0.38 0.04 1.82
C CYS A 79 -0.25 1.21 2.57
N GLY A 80 0.06 1.35 3.86
CA GLY A 80 -0.47 2.42 4.71
C GLY A 80 -0.09 3.82 4.22
N ASN A 81 1.09 4.00 3.65
CA ASN A 81 1.50 5.27 3.04
C ASN A 81 0.72 5.53 1.74
N GLY A 82 0.62 4.51 0.90
CA GLY A 82 -0.07 4.59 -0.39
C GLY A 82 -1.56 4.88 -0.25
N ILE A 83 -2.25 4.23 0.69
CA ILE A 83 -3.70 4.41 0.85
C ILE A 83 -4.05 5.83 1.34
N ARG A 84 -3.18 6.48 2.14
CA ARG A 84 -3.38 7.89 2.51
C ARG A 84 -3.31 8.81 1.29
N CYS A 85 -2.42 8.52 0.36
CA CYS A 85 -2.35 9.25 -0.90
C CYS A 85 -3.58 8.99 -1.78
N VAL A 86 -4.11 7.75 -1.81
CA VAL A 86 -5.39 7.44 -2.48
C VAL A 86 -6.51 8.32 -1.91
N ALA A 87 -6.67 8.37 -0.59
CA ALA A 87 -7.69 9.18 0.07
C ALA A 87 -7.58 10.68 -0.31
N LYS A 88 -6.35 11.22 -0.24
CA LYS A 88 -6.09 12.59 -0.67
C LYS A 88 -6.41 12.79 -2.15
N TYR A 89 -6.03 11.86 -3.00
CA TYR A 89 -6.29 11.93 -4.44
C TYR A 89 -7.80 11.99 -4.73
N VAL A 90 -8.57 11.03 -4.21
CA VAL A 90 -10.00 10.94 -4.55
C VAL A 90 -10.79 12.14 -4.07
N TYR A 91 -10.43 12.73 -2.94
CA TYR A 91 -11.06 13.95 -2.43
C TYR A 91 -10.60 15.19 -3.22
N ASP A 92 -9.30 15.41 -3.32
CA ASP A 92 -8.71 16.63 -3.91
C ASP A 92 -9.02 16.78 -5.41
N TYR A 93 -9.23 15.65 -6.12
CA TYR A 93 -9.61 15.62 -7.53
C TYR A 93 -11.13 15.48 -7.77
N GLY A 94 -11.94 15.55 -6.69
CA GLY A 94 -13.40 15.60 -6.79
C GLY A 94 -14.06 14.29 -7.20
N LEU A 95 -13.44 13.14 -6.89
CA LEU A 95 -14.08 11.84 -7.07
C LEU A 95 -15.07 11.56 -5.93
N THR A 96 -14.93 12.24 -4.80
CA THR A 96 -15.82 12.20 -3.64
C THR A 96 -15.77 13.51 -2.88
N ASP A 97 -16.82 13.80 -2.13
CA ASP A 97 -16.92 14.89 -1.13
C ASP A 97 -16.97 14.36 0.31
N LYS A 98 -16.95 13.02 0.47
CA LYS A 98 -16.96 12.38 1.78
C LYS A 98 -15.66 12.61 2.54
N THR A 99 -15.77 12.92 3.83
CA THR A 99 -14.63 13.04 4.75
C THR A 99 -14.32 11.73 5.50
N GLN A 100 -15.18 10.72 5.36
CA GLN A 100 -14.90 9.33 5.71
C GLN A 100 -15.17 8.46 4.50
N ILE A 101 -14.18 7.67 4.09
CA ILE A 101 -14.25 6.76 2.95
C ILE A 101 -13.83 5.35 3.31
N ARG A 102 -14.34 4.40 2.54
CA ARG A 102 -13.95 2.99 2.61
C ARG A 102 -13.18 2.63 1.35
N VAL A 103 -12.02 2.01 1.52
CA VAL A 103 -11.17 1.57 0.41
C VAL A 103 -10.95 0.07 0.50
N ALA A 104 -11.37 -0.66 -0.52
CA ALA A 104 -11.09 -2.08 -0.65
C ALA A 104 -9.62 -2.29 -1.01
N THR A 105 -8.96 -3.24 -0.35
CA THR A 105 -7.59 -3.68 -0.60
C THR A 105 -7.53 -5.21 -0.55
N LYS A 106 -6.43 -5.83 -0.95
CA LYS A 106 -6.25 -7.28 -0.80
C LYS A 106 -6.24 -7.73 0.67
N SER A 107 -5.89 -6.83 1.60
CA SER A 107 -5.93 -7.11 3.05
C SER A 107 -7.26 -6.69 3.70
N GLY A 108 -8.33 -6.57 2.91
CA GLY A 108 -9.66 -6.18 3.37
C GLY A 108 -9.98 -4.69 3.17
N ILE A 109 -11.17 -4.30 3.64
CA ILE A 109 -11.65 -2.93 3.54
C ILE A 109 -11.03 -2.11 4.68
N LYS A 110 -10.44 -0.96 4.33
CA LYS A 110 -9.93 0.01 5.28
C LYS A 110 -10.84 1.22 5.35
N VAL A 111 -11.06 1.73 6.56
CA VAL A 111 -11.80 2.97 6.81
C VAL A 111 -10.80 4.10 7.00
N LEU A 112 -11.03 5.21 6.29
CA LEU A 112 -10.15 6.37 6.32
C LEU A 112 -10.94 7.62 6.67
N ASP A 113 -10.47 8.35 7.69
CA ASP A 113 -10.99 9.66 8.07
C ASP A 113 -10.08 10.75 7.52
N LEU A 114 -10.67 11.70 6.78
CA LEU A 114 -9.97 12.78 6.11
C LEU A 114 -10.17 14.10 6.85
N LYS A 115 -9.09 14.75 7.25
CA LYS A 115 -9.11 16.13 7.76
C LYS A 115 -8.92 17.09 6.60
N VAL A 116 -9.96 17.84 6.30
CA VAL A 116 -10.02 18.77 5.18
C VAL A 116 -9.87 20.20 5.68
N LYS A 117 -9.05 20.98 5.01
CA LYS A 117 -8.92 22.43 5.20
C LYS A 117 -8.77 23.10 3.84
N ASP A 118 -9.51 24.18 3.64
CA ASP A 118 -9.49 24.98 2.40
C ASP A 118 -9.77 24.12 1.13
N GLY A 119 -10.69 23.14 1.26
CA GLY A 119 -11.08 22.23 0.18
C GLY A 119 -10.02 21.18 -0.19
N LYS A 120 -9.00 20.98 0.64
CA LYS A 120 -7.91 20.01 0.42
C LYS A 120 -7.67 19.15 1.65
N VAL A 121 -7.39 17.87 1.43
CA VAL A 121 -7.02 16.95 2.50
C VAL A 121 -5.64 17.31 3.05
N GLN A 122 -5.56 17.51 4.35
CA GLN A 122 -4.32 17.82 5.07
C GLN A 122 -3.76 16.59 5.79
N GLU A 123 -4.64 15.80 6.41
CA GLU A 123 -4.28 14.58 7.13
C GLU A 123 -5.27 13.47 6.79
N VAL A 124 -4.80 12.24 6.87
CA VAL A 124 -5.62 11.03 6.72
C VAL A 124 -5.31 10.09 7.87
N CYS A 125 -6.33 9.74 8.64
CA CYS A 125 -6.28 8.66 9.62
C CYS A 125 -6.78 7.38 8.96
N VAL A 126 -6.03 6.29 9.09
CA VAL A 126 -6.38 4.97 8.53
C VAL A 126 -6.59 3.99 9.67
N ASP A 127 -7.73 3.34 9.70
CA ASP A 127 -7.92 2.20 10.59
C ASP A 127 -7.18 0.98 10.02
N MET A 128 -6.04 0.68 10.61
CA MET A 128 -5.19 -0.46 10.23
C MET A 128 -5.64 -1.78 10.85
N GLY A 129 -6.59 -1.73 11.79
CA GLY A 129 -6.98 -2.87 12.62
C GLY A 129 -6.02 -3.13 13.77
N ALA A 130 -6.26 -4.22 14.49
CA ALA A 130 -5.41 -4.65 15.60
C ALA A 130 -4.08 -5.25 15.10
N PRO A 131 -2.96 -5.04 15.81
CA PRO A 131 -1.71 -5.70 15.48
C PRO A 131 -1.81 -7.21 15.75
N ILE A 132 -1.22 -8.00 14.85
CA ILE A 132 -1.08 -9.44 15.02
C ILE A 132 0.22 -9.69 15.79
N LEU A 133 0.12 -10.37 16.92
CA LEU A 133 1.25 -10.63 17.83
C LEU A 133 1.54 -12.12 17.99
N LYS A 134 0.62 -13.00 17.57
CA LYS A 134 0.79 -14.45 17.64
C LYS A 134 1.84 -14.91 16.63
N PRO A 135 2.86 -15.66 17.04
CA PRO A 135 3.95 -16.12 16.19
C PRO A 135 3.48 -16.95 14.98
N ASP A 136 2.49 -17.81 15.15
CA ASP A 136 1.91 -18.66 14.10
C ASP A 136 1.10 -17.88 13.04
N GLU A 137 0.69 -16.67 13.36
CA GLU A 137 -0.03 -15.75 12.44
C GLU A 137 0.93 -14.72 11.78
N ILE A 138 2.22 -14.77 12.09
CA ILE A 138 3.27 -13.90 11.55
C ILE A 138 4.31 -14.79 10.85
N PRO A 139 4.97 -14.36 9.76
CA PRO A 139 5.96 -15.17 9.05
C PRO A 139 7.29 -15.26 9.82
N VAL A 140 7.27 -15.88 10.99
CA VAL A 140 8.46 -16.18 11.81
C VAL A 140 8.58 -17.69 12.02
N ASP A 141 9.79 -18.17 12.27
CA ASP A 141 9.99 -19.57 12.69
C ASP A 141 9.52 -19.72 14.13
N VAL A 142 8.41 -20.43 14.31
CA VAL A 142 7.72 -20.58 15.59
C VAL A 142 8.25 -21.72 16.46
N GLN A 143 9.08 -22.64 15.93
CA GLN A 143 9.49 -23.85 16.66
C GLN A 143 10.15 -23.54 18.00
N ALA A 144 11.01 -22.53 18.05
CA ALA A 144 11.67 -22.10 19.29
C ALA A 144 10.69 -21.43 20.27
N ALA A 145 9.74 -20.65 19.76
CA ALA A 145 8.73 -19.96 20.57
C ALA A 145 7.70 -20.95 21.16
N GLU A 146 7.24 -21.92 20.37
CA GLU A 146 6.36 -23.00 20.81
C GLU A 146 7.03 -23.87 21.89
N ALA A 147 8.31 -24.21 21.69
CA ALA A 147 9.09 -24.97 22.68
C ALA A 147 9.22 -24.24 24.02
N ALA A 148 9.21 -22.90 24.00
CA ALA A 148 9.25 -22.05 25.20
C ALA A 148 7.85 -21.76 25.78
N GLY A 149 6.76 -22.12 25.09
CA GLY A 149 5.37 -21.82 25.47
C GLY A 149 4.98 -20.34 25.35
N GLU A 150 5.67 -19.60 24.52
CA GLU A 150 5.44 -18.16 24.36
C GLU A 150 4.30 -17.87 23.37
N GLU A 151 3.30 -17.12 23.81
CA GLU A 151 2.18 -16.67 22.99
C GLU A 151 2.53 -15.45 22.12
N ARG A 152 3.64 -14.75 22.45
CA ARG A 152 4.09 -13.52 21.76
C ARG A 152 5.61 -13.45 21.80
N LEU A 153 6.20 -12.99 20.72
CA LEU A 153 7.64 -12.71 20.67
C LEU A 153 7.91 -11.25 21.03
N VAL A 154 8.03 -10.98 22.32
CA VAL A 154 8.33 -9.64 22.85
C VAL A 154 9.67 -9.69 23.56
N ASN A 155 10.64 -8.86 23.15
CA ASN A 155 11.99 -8.83 23.69
C ASN A 155 12.68 -10.21 23.66
N TRP A 156 12.39 -10.98 22.60
CA TRP A 156 12.90 -12.34 22.41
C TRP A 156 14.38 -12.34 22.09
N PRO A 157 15.22 -13.13 22.82
CA PRO A 157 16.65 -13.15 22.59
C PRO A 157 17.00 -13.85 21.28
N ILE A 158 17.88 -13.22 20.49
CA ILE A 158 18.45 -13.80 19.26
C ILE A 158 19.96 -13.58 19.21
N GLN A 159 20.66 -14.39 18.42
CA GLN A 159 22.06 -14.24 18.13
C GLN A 159 22.25 -13.82 16.68
N VAL A 160 22.95 -12.72 16.42
CA VAL A 160 23.29 -12.26 15.08
C VAL A 160 24.80 -12.11 14.98
N ASN A 161 25.44 -12.93 14.17
CA ASN A 161 26.91 -12.96 14.03
C ASN A 161 27.64 -13.10 15.35
N GLY A 162 27.10 -13.89 16.28
CA GLY A 162 27.71 -14.11 17.61
C GLY A 162 27.45 -13.01 18.64
N ALA A 163 26.73 -11.94 18.28
CA ALA A 163 26.34 -10.88 19.22
C ALA A 163 24.88 -11.08 19.67
N PRO A 164 24.54 -10.89 20.97
CA PRO A 164 23.19 -11.01 21.47
C PRO A 164 22.34 -9.78 21.10
N TYR A 165 21.12 -10.03 20.62
CA TYR A 165 20.09 -9.04 20.35
C TYR A 165 18.77 -9.48 20.92
N HIS A 166 17.80 -8.58 20.94
CA HIS A 166 16.41 -8.88 21.29
C HIS A 166 15.50 -8.38 20.17
N MET A 167 14.48 -9.17 19.85
CA MET A 167 13.48 -8.81 18.83
C MET A 167 12.08 -8.81 19.40
N THR A 168 11.21 -7.99 18.82
CA THR A 168 9.75 -8.04 19.00
C THR A 168 9.11 -8.18 17.64
N CYS A 169 8.26 -9.19 17.46
CA CYS A 169 7.61 -9.47 16.20
C CYS A 169 6.15 -8.99 16.22
N VAL A 170 5.78 -8.18 15.22
CA VAL A 170 4.44 -7.62 15.06
C VAL A 170 4.11 -7.59 13.58
N SER A 171 2.90 -7.98 13.20
CA SER A 171 2.37 -7.75 11.85
C SER A 171 1.17 -6.83 11.89
N MET A 172 1.08 -5.92 10.91
CA MET A 172 -0.08 -5.06 10.66
C MET A 172 -0.86 -5.49 9.41
N GLY A 173 -0.58 -6.70 8.90
CA GLY A 173 -1.27 -7.28 7.75
C GLY A 173 -0.87 -6.69 6.39
N ASN A 174 0.35 -6.19 6.26
CA ASN A 174 0.92 -5.66 5.02
C ASN A 174 2.02 -6.57 4.46
#